data_3aa872aca5128971a07643cf6538bac0
#
_entry.id   3aa872aca5128971a07643cf6538bac0
#
_cell.length_a   1.000
_cell.length_b   1.000
_cell.length_c   1.000
_cell.angle_alpha   90.00
_cell.angle_beta   90.00
_cell.angle_gamma   90.00
#
_symmetry.space_group_name_H-M   'P 1'
#
loop_
_entity.id
_entity.type
_entity.pdbx_description
1 polymer ?
#
loop_
_entity_poly.entity_id
_entity_poly.type
_entity_poly.pdbx_seq_one_letter_code
_entity_poly.pdbx_strand_id
1 'polypeptide(L)'
;MPTTSEKFKTDYYFKTKDNRKSIVFIHGVGLTKEMWTPQIEFFKDHNVLAYDLIGHGKTPLKKTQLNFEDFTSQLLNLIDELKLKKIHLVGFSLGSLIARHFAAKHGDRLSSLVLHGSIYKRSLDQKRVVRNRYELIKTDRPASKYTALRRWFSEEFIRNNKEIYDKIYSMLEENNHNNLLKAYKLFVYYDDDDEIFSKINVNTLVTTGQNDLGSTIEMAKNLTEKIKGAKYIEIKKGKHLCNIECAEDFNKTIELFVDQNYDEA
;
A
#
# COMPACT_ATOMS: atom_id res chain seq x y z
N MET A 1 -19.74 -4.21 7.02
CA MET A 1 -19.91 -2.75 7.03
C MET A 1 -18.61 -2.15 7.51
N PRO A 2 -18.19 -0.97 7.02
CA PRO A 2 -17.03 -0.31 7.58
C PRO A 2 -17.29 0.01 9.05
N THR A 3 -16.28 -0.17 9.86
CA THR A 3 -16.27 0.14 11.28
C THR A 3 -15.19 1.18 11.56
N THR A 4 -15.27 1.85 12.69
CA THR A 4 -14.36 2.93 13.04
C THR A 4 -13.66 2.61 14.36
N SER A 5 -12.32 2.61 14.37
CA SER A 5 -11.52 2.37 15.58
C SER A 5 -11.69 3.50 16.58
N GLU A 6 -11.51 3.21 17.87
CA GLU A 6 -11.73 4.20 18.93
C GLU A 6 -10.65 5.30 18.94
N LYS A 7 -9.37 4.91 18.94
CA LYS A 7 -8.25 5.83 19.15
C LYS A 7 -8.00 6.79 17.98
N PHE A 8 -7.91 6.26 16.77
CA PHE A 8 -7.60 7.04 15.58
C PHE A 8 -8.81 7.43 14.77
N LYS A 9 -10.00 6.93 15.13
CA LYS A 9 -11.22 7.04 14.31
C LYS A 9 -10.99 6.48 12.90
N THR A 10 -10.16 5.43 12.82
CA THR A 10 -9.83 4.77 11.56
C THR A 10 -11.07 4.13 10.97
N ASP A 11 -11.40 4.49 9.74
CA ASP A 11 -12.44 3.83 8.96
C ASP A 11 -11.86 2.59 8.30
N TYR A 12 -12.50 1.44 8.49
CA TYR A 12 -11.98 0.17 8.00
C TYR A 12 -13.08 -0.79 7.53
N TYR A 13 -12.69 -1.70 6.66
CA TYR A 13 -13.43 -2.92 6.35
C TYR A 13 -12.75 -4.08 7.08
N PHE A 14 -13.51 -4.86 7.80
CA PHE A 14 -13.02 -6.09 8.42
C PHE A 14 -14.03 -7.22 8.24
N LYS A 15 -13.56 -8.33 7.69
CA LYS A 15 -14.27 -9.58 7.61
C LYS A 15 -13.48 -10.63 8.36
N THR A 16 -14.12 -11.31 9.29
CA THR A 16 -13.53 -12.38 10.10
C THR A 16 -14.14 -13.73 9.76
N LYS A 17 -13.31 -14.76 9.78
CA LYS A 17 -13.69 -16.16 9.79
C LYS A 17 -12.83 -16.88 10.82
N ASP A 18 -13.45 -17.78 11.61
CA ASP A 18 -12.75 -18.52 12.66
C ASP A 18 -11.59 -19.34 12.08
N ASN A 19 -10.48 -19.39 12.81
CA ASN A 19 -9.27 -20.18 12.50
C ASN A 19 -8.69 -19.94 11.10
N ARG A 20 -8.80 -18.70 10.56
CA ARG A 20 -8.27 -18.33 9.25
C ARG A 20 -7.15 -17.30 9.37
N LYS A 21 -6.27 -17.29 8.35
CA LYS A 21 -5.20 -16.30 8.20
C LYS A 21 -5.77 -14.89 8.17
N SER A 22 -5.07 -13.95 8.78
CA SER A 22 -5.45 -12.54 8.78
C SER A 22 -4.58 -11.77 7.80
N ILE A 23 -5.16 -11.30 6.71
CA ILE A 23 -4.49 -10.51 5.67
C ILE A 23 -4.88 -9.05 5.85
N VAL A 24 -3.89 -8.18 5.96
CA VAL A 24 -4.08 -6.74 6.17
C VAL A 24 -3.52 -5.95 5.00
N PHE A 25 -4.33 -5.09 4.42
CA PHE A 25 -4.01 -4.29 3.25
C PHE A 25 -3.86 -2.80 3.59
N ILE A 26 -2.71 -2.21 3.21
CA ILE A 26 -2.42 -0.77 3.34
C ILE A 26 -2.36 -0.13 1.96
N HIS A 27 -3.24 0.84 1.71
CA HIS A 27 -3.33 1.54 0.41
C HIS A 27 -2.20 2.56 0.19
N GLY A 28 -2.10 3.06 -1.04
CA GLY A 28 -1.17 4.12 -1.44
C GLY A 28 -1.71 5.53 -1.20
N VAL A 29 -0.84 6.53 -1.38
CA VAL A 29 -1.22 7.95 -1.21
C VAL A 29 -2.36 8.34 -2.17
N GLY A 30 -3.34 9.05 -1.65
CA GLY A 30 -4.50 9.53 -2.41
C GLY A 30 -5.58 8.49 -2.69
N LEU A 31 -5.37 7.26 -2.29
CA LEU A 31 -6.35 6.17 -2.41
C LEU A 31 -7.06 5.92 -1.08
N THR A 32 -7.98 4.97 -1.06
CA THR A 32 -8.70 4.51 0.13
C THR A 32 -8.68 2.99 0.20
N LYS A 33 -9.20 2.41 1.28
CA LYS A 33 -9.34 0.95 1.42
C LYS A 33 -10.09 0.28 0.27
N GLU A 34 -10.99 1.01 -0.41
CA GLU A 34 -11.77 0.51 -1.55
C GLU A 34 -10.92 0.12 -2.76
N MET A 35 -9.67 0.59 -2.87
CA MET A 35 -8.76 0.11 -3.93
C MET A 35 -8.50 -1.40 -3.83
N TRP A 36 -8.69 -1.97 -2.65
CA TRP A 36 -8.46 -3.38 -2.36
C TRP A 36 -9.70 -4.27 -2.62
N THR A 37 -10.77 -3.72 -3.21
CA THR A 37 -11.99 -4.49 -3.53
C THR A 37 -11.70 -5.82 -4.25
N PRO A 38 -10.85 -5.89 -5.31
CA PRO A 38 -10.54 -7.17 -5.97
C PRO A 38 -9.85 -8.17 -5.04
N GLN A 39 -9.02 -7.71 -4.10
CA GLN A 39 -8.35 -8.55 -3.13
C GLN A 39 -9.31 -9.01 -2.03
N ILE A 40 -10.16 -8.11 -1.54
CA ILE A 40 -11.19 -8.43 -0.52
C ILE A 40 -12.15 -9.51 -1.03
N GLU A 41 -12.54 -9.43 -2.29
CA GLU A 41 -13.42 -10.41 -2.92
C GLU A 41 -12.74 -11.77 -3.12
N PHE A 42 -11.47 -11.76 -3.56
CA PHE A 42 -10.69 -12.97 -3.77
C PHE A 42 -10.41 -13.70 -2.45
N PHE A 43 -9.95 -12.97 -1.42
CA PHE A 43 -9.62 -13.54 -0.10
C PHE A 43 -10.84 -13.66 0.83
N LYS A 44 -12.06 -13.78 0.28
CA LYS A 44 -13.31 -13.85 1.04
C LYS A 44 -13.37 -14.96 2.09
N ASP A 45 -12.51 -15.98 1.98
CA ASP A 45 -12.42 -17.12 2.89
C ASP A 45 -11.32 -16.96 3.96
N HIS A 46 -10.70 -15.78 4.03
CA HIS A 46 -9.72 -15.38 5.04
C HIS A 46 -10.28 -14.27 5.95
N ASN A 47 -9.57 -13.95 7.04
CA ASN A 47 -9.77 -12.71 7.74
C ASN A 47 -9.13 -11.59 6.92
N VAL A 48 -9.92 -10.63 6.48
CA VAL A 48 -9.43 -9.54 5.63
C VAL A 48 -9.70 -8.21 6.31
N LEU A 49 -8.63 -7.44 6.49
CA LEU A 49 -8.66 -6.07 6.98
C LEU A 49 -8.10 -5.13 5.91
N ALA A 50 -8.87 -4.12 5.53
CA ALA A 50 -8.41 -2.97 4.76
C ALA A 50 -8.89 -1.69 5.45
N TYR A 51 -8.06 -0.66 5.52
CA TYR A 51 -8.38 0.54 6.27
C TYR A 51 -7.89 1.82 5.58
N ASP A 52 -8.53 2.93 5.88
CA ASP A 52 -8.13 4.24 5.39
C ASP A 52 -6.99 4.79 6.26
N LEU A 53 -5.88 5.15 5.64
CA LEU A 53 -4.75 5.81 6.31
C LEU A 53 -5.17 7.15 6.91
N ILE A 54 -4.52 7.57 8.00
CA ILE A 54 -4.73 8.89 8.59
C ILE A 54 -4.70 9.97 7.50
N GLY A 55 -5.76 10.77 7.42
CA GLY A 55 -5.90 11.85 6.44
C GLY A 55 -6.39 11.41 5.06
N HIS A 56 -6.76 10.14 4.89
CA HIS A 56 -7.37 9.60 3.66
C HIS A 56 -8.79 9.08 3.92
N GLY A 57 -9.61 9.09 2.88
CA GLY A 57 -10.97 8.59 2.95
C GLY A 57 -11.74 9.21 4.10
N LYS A 58 -12.30 8.36 4.97
CA LYS A 58 -13.07 8.79 6.15
C LYS A 58 -12.24 8.86 7.44
N THR A 59 -10.96 8.50 7.41
CA THR A 59 -10.07 8.59 8.58
C THR A 59 -9.55 10.03 8.75
N PRO A 60 -9.86 10.71 9.87
CA PRO A 60 -9.49 12.10 10.06
C PRO A 60 -7.99 12.29 10.29
N LEU A 61 -7.49 13.48 9.97
CA LEU A 61 -6.14 13.94 10.34
C LEU A 61 -6.25 15.06 11.37
N LYS A 62 -5.79 14.79 12.59
CA LYS A 62 -5.79 15.76 13.70
C LYS A 62 -4.46 16.50 13.87
N LYS A 63 -3.38 16.00 13.26
CA LYS A 63 -2.03 16.56 13.38
C LYS A 63 -1.71 17.54 12.26
N THR A 64 -0.85 18.51 12.55
CA THR A 64 -0.30 19.45 11.55
C THR A 64 0.75 18.80 10.67
N GLN A 65 1.53 17.87 11.22
CA GLN A 65 2.56 17.13 10.53
C GLN A 65 2.37 15.63 10.75
N LEU A 66 2.68 14.83 9.72
CA LEU A 66 2.67 13.37 9.74
C LEU A 66 4.09 12.83 9.69
N ASN A 67 4.29 11.68 10.32
CA ASN A 67 5.49 10.86 10.19
C ASN A 67 5.11 9.37 10.08
N PHE A 68 6.07 8.50 9.81
CA PHE A 68 5.79 7.06 9.66
C PHE A 68 5.33 6.40 10.96
N GLU A 69 5.75 6.92 12.11
CA GLU A 69 5.30 6.44 13.43
C GLU A 69 3.78 6.63 13.64
N ASP A 70 3.20 7.70 13.10
CA ASP A 70 1.76 7.91 13.18
C ASP A 70 0.99 6.79 12.47
N PHE A 71 1.45 6.36 11.30
CA PHE A 71 0.84 5.29 10.53
C PHE A 71 1.09 3.91 11.11
N THR A 72 2.31 3.64 11.61
CA THR A 72 2.59 2.34 12.26
C THR A 72 1.82 2.20 13.55
N SER A 73 1.68 3.28 14.33
CA SER A 73 0.83 3.30 15.54
C SER A 73 -0.66 3.15 15.20
N GLN A 74 -1.13 3.70 14.08
CA GLN A 74 -2.50 3.48 13.59
C GLN A 74 -2.74 1.99 13.34
N LEU A 75 -1.86 1.34 12.59
CA LEU A 75 -1.97 -0.09 12.28
C LEU A 75 -1.91 -0.93 13.55
N LEU A 76 -0.92 -0.70 14.42
CA LEU A 76 -0.76 -1.46 15.66
C LEU A 76 -2.03 -1.37 16.53
N ASN A 77 -2.53 -0.16 16.71
CA ASN A 77 -3.76 0.05 17.49
C ASN A 77 -4.96 -0.70 16.87
N LEU A 78 -5.10 -0.66 15.55
CA LEU A 78 -6.21 -1.30 14.86
C LEU A 78 -6.17 -2.83 14.98
N ILE A 79 -5.00 -3.46 14.79
CA ILE A 79 -4.87 -4.91 14.94
C ILE A 79 -5.03 -5.36 16.40
N ASP A 80 -4.67 -4.52 17.38
CA ASP A 80 -4.88 -4.79 18.80
C ASP A 80 -6.37 -4.71 19.17
N GLU A 81 -7.09 -3.67 18.72
CA GLU A 81 -8.55 -3.54 18.90
C GLU A 81 -9.30 -4.74 18.31
N LEU A 82 -8.84 -5.21 17.14
CA LEU A 82 -9.42 -6.38 16.44
C LEU A 82 -8.89 -7.73 16.95
N LYS A 83 -8.00 -7.72 17.97
CA LYS A 83 -7.40 -8.91 18.59
C LYS A 83 -6.67 -9.82 17.59
N LEU A 84 -6.07 -9.23 16.53
CA LEU A 84 -5.26 -9.95 15.58
C LEU A 84 -3.85 -10.14 16.13
N LYS A 85 -3.47 -11.36 16.44
CA LYS A 85 -2.15 -11.67 17.05
C LYS A 85 -1.02 -11.53 16.05
N LYS A 86 -1.12 -12.25 14.92
CA LYS A 86 -0.19 -12.19 13.78
C LYS A 86 -0.96 -11.97 12.48
N ILE A 87 -0.36 -11.21 11.56
CA ILE A 87 -0.98 -10.84 10.29
C ILE A 87 -0.03 -11.06 9.11
N HIS A 88 -0.60 -11.34 7.95
CA HIS A 88 0.08 -11.17 6.66
C HIS A 88 -0.14 -9.73 6.19
N LEU A 89 0.92 -8.94 6.12
CA LEU A 89 0.81 -7.50 5.84
C LEU A 89 1.15 -7.22 4.37
N VAL A 90 0.23 -6.59 3.65
CA VAL A 90 0.39 -6.19 2.24
C VAL A 90 0.32 -4.67 2.16
N GLY A 91 1.43 -4.03 1.81
CA GLY A 91 1.49 -2.58 1.63
C GLY A 91 1.71 -2.20 0.17
N PHE A 92 0.96 -1.21 -0.32
CA PHE A 92 1.09 -0.66 -1.66
C PHE A 92 1.65 0.76 -1.65
N SER A 93 2.69 1.05 -2.44
CA SER A 93 3.26 2.38 -2.66
C SER A 93 3.62 3.07 -1.33
N LEU A 94 2.96 4.17 -0.91
CA LEU A 94 3.12 4.73 0.44
C LEU A 94 2.85 3.67 1.53
N GLY A 95 1.82 2.84 1.34
CA GLY A 95 1.52 1.73 2.24
C GLY A 95 2.67 0.73 2.36
N SER A 96 3.47 0.53 1.31
CA SER A 96 4.67 -0.33 1.39
C SER A 96 5.79 0.29 2.22
N LEU A 97 5.95 1.62 2.20
CA LEU A 97 6.88 2.31 3.08
C LEU A 97 6.44 2.17 4.55
N ILE A 98 5.14 2.35 4.81
CA ILE A 98 4.56 2.14 6.14
C ILE A 98 4.76 0.70 6.60
N ALA A 99 4.53 -0.28 5.73
CA ALA A 99 4.71 -1.70 6.03
C ALA A 99 6.17 -2.04 6.36
N ARG A 100 7.16 -1.43 5.68
CA ARG A 100 8.60 -1.57 6.04
C ARG A 100 8.90 -1.05 7.45
N HIS A 101 8.40 0.15 7.78
CA HIS A 101 8.58 0.73 9.13
C HIS A 101 7.87 -0.11 10.19
N PHE A 102 6.69 -0.63 9.90
CA PHE A 102 5.97 -1.53 10.80
C PHE A 102 6.73 -2.84 11.01
N ALA A 103 7.21 -3.47 9.95
CA ALA A 103 7.96 -4.73 10.02
C ALA A 103 9.28 -4.61 10.80
N ALA A 104 9.98 -3.48 10.64
CA ALA A 104 11.23 -3.23 11.38
C ALA A 104 10.99 -3.03 12.88
N LYS A 105 9.82 -2.54 13.29
CA LYS A 105 9.50 -2.20 14.68
C LYS A 105 8.65 -3.26 15.37
N HIS A 106 7.75 -3.90 14.63
CA HIS A 106 6.74 -4.83 15.11
C HIS A 106 6.73 -6.12 14.27
N GLY A 107 7.91 -6.62 13.88
CA GLY A 107 8.04 -7.83 13.08
C GLY A 107 7.48 -9.09 13.74
N ASP A 108 7.45 -9.13 15.08
CA ASP A 108 6.82 -10.17 15.89
C ASP A 108 5.30 -10.28 15.67
N ARG A 109 4.66 -9.22 15.18
CA ARG A 109 3.24 -9.19 14.82
C ARG A 109 2.95 -9.66 13.39
N LEU A 110 3.98 -10.04 12.63
CA LEU A 110 3.86 -10.45 11.23
C LEU A 110 4.12 -11.94 11.05
N SER A 111 3.25 -12.60 10.26
CA SER A 111 3.53 -13.91 9.67
C SER A 111 4.27 -13.76 8.34
N SER A 112 3.96 -12.75 7.55
CA SER A 112 4.68 -12.39 6.33
C SER A 112 4.48 -10.93 5.95
N LEU A 113 5.33 -10.44 5.04
CA LEU A 113 5.32 -9.07 4.54
C LEU A 113 5.31 -9.06 3.01
N VAL A 114 4.41 -8.29 2.40
CA VAL A 114 4.39 -8.01 0.96
C VAL A 114 4.57 -6.52 0.71
N LEU A 115 5.61 -6.17 -0.03
CA LEU A 115 5.94 -4.81 -0.44
C LEU A 115 5.61 -4.65 -1.93
N HIS A 116 4.43 -4.10 -2.23
CA HIS A 116 3.94 -3.92 -3.58
C HIS A 116 4.13 -2.49 -4.07
N GLY A 117 4.73 -2.33 -5.28
CA GLY A 117 4.97 -1.01 -5.86
C GLY A 117 5.83 -0.10 -4.96
N SER A 118 6.82 -0.67 -4.26
CA SER A 118 7.67 0.04 -3.32
C SER A 118 8.83 0.74 -4.03
N ILE A 119 9.09 1.98 -3.67
CA ILE A 119 10.31 2.69 -4.12
C ILE A 119 11.51 2.24 -3.31
N TYR A 120 12.70 2.34 -3.93
CA TYR A 120 13.98 2.20 -3.24
C TYR A 120 15.06 3.03 -3.94
N LYS A 121 15.79 3.85 -3.17
CA LYS A 121 16.93 4.68 -3.62
C LYS A 121 16.68 5.44 -4.93
N ARG A 122 15.69 6.34 -4.91
CA ARG A 122 15.43 7.22 -6.05
C ARG A 122 16.67 7.99 -6.48
N SER A 123 16.99 7.99 -7.78
CA SER A 123 17.99 8.87 -8.37
C SER A 123 17.61 10.34 -8.22
N LEU A 124 18.54 11.26 -8.49
CA LEU A 124 18.26 12.70 -8.45
C LEU A 124 17.14 13.09 -9.43
N ASP A 125 17.13 12.49 -10.62
CA ASP A 125 16.08 12.73 -11.60
C ASP A 125 14.71 12.19 -11.15
N GLN A 126 14.67 11.02 -10.56
CA GLN A 126 13.43 10.47 -9.99
C GLN A 126 12.92 11.32 -8.82
N LYS A 127 13.82 11.83 -7.96
CA LYS A 127 13.46 12.78 -6.90
C LYS A 127 12.90 14.09 -7.49
N ARG A 128 13.48 14.60 -8.57
CA ARG A 128 12.98 15.79 -9.27
C ARG A 128 11.59 15.55 -9.86
N VAL A 129 11.40 14.41 -10.54
CA VAL A 129 10.10 14.04 -11.15
C VAL A 129 9.00 13.95 -10.09
N VAL A 130 9.24 13.30 -8.94
CA VAL A 130 8.22 13.18 -7.91
C VAL A 130 7.93 14.53 -7.22
N ARG A 131 8.92 15.41 -7.06
CA ARG A 131 8.72 16.78 -6.57
C ARG A 131 7.85 17.60 -7.54
N ASN A 132 8.09 17.52 -8.84
CA ASN A 132 7.26 18.20 -9.85
C ASN A 132 5.80 17.73 -9.78
N ARG A 133 5.55 16.43 -9.55
CA ARG A 133 4.19 15.90 -9.34
C ARG A 133 3.56 16.48 -8.07
N TYR A 134 4.34 16.66 -7.02
CA TYR A 134 3.87 17.28 -5.79
C TYR A 134 3.51 18.77 -5.98
N GLU A 135 4.27 19.50 -6.78
CA GLU A 135 3.91 20.87 -7.14
C GLU A 135 2.66 20.90 -8.04
N LEU A 136 2.54 20.00 -9.00
CA LEU A 136 1.36 19.91 -9.86
C LEU A 136 0.06 19.68 -9.05
N ILE A 137 0.07 18.82 -8.03
CA ILE A 137 -1.14 18.61 -7.23
C ILE A 137 -1.54 19.83 -6.42
N LYS A 138 -0.60 20.73 -6.08
CA LYS A 138 -0.89 22.00 -5.40
C LYS A 138 -1.50 23.03 -6.33
N THR A 139 -1.09 23.06 -7.60
CA THR A 139 -1.40 24.11 -8.56
C THR A 139 -2.52 23.72 -9.53
N ASP A 140 -2.59 22.44 -9.92
CA ASP A 140 -3.58 21.89 -10.83
C ASP A 140 -3.97 20.48 -10.44
N ARG A 141 -4.92 20.38 -9.50
CA ARG A 141 -5.40 19.09 -8.99
C ARG A 141 -6.06 18.21 -10.06
N PRO A 142 -6.89 18.72 -10.98
CA PRO A 142 -7.44 17.94 -12.09
C PRO A 142 -6.36 17.32 -12.99
N ALA A 143 -5.40 18.13 -13.46
CA ALA A 143 -4.30 17.62 -14.29
C ALA A 143 -3.43 16.59 -13.55
N SER A 144 -3.19 16.80 -12.26
CA SER A 144 -2.46 15.86 -11.41
C SER A 144 -3.15 14.50 -11.34
N LYS A 145 -4.48 14.44 -11.15
CA LYS A 145 -5.25 13.19 -11.12
C LYS A 145 -5.21 12.46 -12.47
N TYR A 146 -5.47 13.18 -13.55
CA TYR A 146 -5.42 12.64 -14.89
C TYR A 146 -4.05 12.02 -15.20
N THR A 147 -2.97 12.74 -14.91
CA THR A 147 -1.59 12.27 -15.10
C THR A 147 -1.27 11.06 -14.22
N ALA A 148 -1.78 11.02 -12.98
CA ALA A 148 -1.60 9.88 -12.09
C ALA A 148 -2.25 8.61 -12.67
N LEU A 149 -3.50 8.68 -13.10
CA LEU A 149 -4.24 7.53 -13.61
C LEU A 149 -3.62 6.95 -14.89
N ARG A 150 -3.14 7.79 -15.82
CA ARG A 150 -2.43 7.35 -17.03
C ARG A 150 -1.09 6.67 -16.71
N ARG A 151 -0.46 7.02 -15.62
CA ARG A 151 0.75 6.35 -15.13
C ARG A 151 0.43 5.04 -14.41
N TRP A 152 -0.72 4.95 -13.76
CA TRP A 152 -1.11 3.82 -12.93
C TRP A 152 -1.75 2.67 -13.71
N PHE A 153 -2.43 2.96 -14.81
CA PHE A 153 -3.11 1.99 -15.67
C PHE A 153 -2.60 2.06 -17.12
N SER A 154 -2.68 0.97 -17.86
CA SER A 154 -2.48 0.95 -19.31
C SER A 154 -3.65 1.65 -20.02
N GLU A 155 -3.39 2.13 -21.24
CA GLU A 155 -4.44 2.76 -22.05
C GLU A 155 -5.53 1.76 -22.45
N GLU A 156 -5.15 0.50 -22.64
CA GLU A 156 -6.09 -0.59 -22.93
C GLU A 156 -7.01 -0.82 -21.73
N PHE A 157 -6.46 -0.89 -20.51
CA PHE A 157 -7.26 -1.04 -19.30
C PHE A 157 -8.24 0.11 -19.10
N ILE A 158 -7.78 1.36 -19.28
CA ILE A 158 -8.62 2.55 -19.16
C ILE A 158 -9.80 2.52 -20.13
N ARG A 159 -9.57 2.11 -21.40
CA ARG A 159 -10.63 2.02 -22.40
C ARG A 159 -11.68 0.96 -22.07
N ASN A 160 -11.23 -0.18 -21.54
CA ASN A 160 -12.09 -1.35 -21.34
C ASN A 160 -12.75 -1.37 -19.94
N ASN A 161 -12.27 -0.56 -18.98
CA ASN A 161 -12.70 -0.60 -17.57
C ASN A 161 -13.03 0.79 -17.04
N LYS A 162 -13.89 1.51 -17.78
CA LYS A 162 -14.24 2.90 -17.45
C LYS A 162 -14.80 3.05 -16.03
N GLU A 163 -15.62 2.12 -15.56
CA GLU A 163 -16.20 2.14 -14.22
C GLU A 163 -15.11 2.09 -13.13
N ILE A 164 -14.11 1.23 -13.30
CA ILE A 164 -12.98 1.13 -12.35
C ILE A 164 -12.15 2.42 -12.40
N TYR A 165 -11.90 2.95 -13.60
CA TYR A 165 -11.20 4.22 -13.76
C TYR A 165 -11.92 5.36 -13.04
N ASP A 166 -13.24 5.50 -13.24
CA ASP A 166 -14.07 6.54 -12.62
C ASP A 166 -14.08 6.38 -11.09
N LYS A 167 -14.13 5.14 -10.58
CA LYS A 167 -14.05 4.86 -9.14
C LYS A 167 -12.72 5.32 -8.53
N ILE A 168 -11.59 5.00 -9.17
CA ILE A 168 -10.26 5.44 -8.69
C ILE A 168 -10.12 6.96 -8.81
N TYR A 169 -10.65 7.57 -9.88
CA TYR A 169 -10.69 9.03 -10.01
C TYR A 169 -11.47 9.69 -8.87
N SER A 170 -12.65 9.15 -8.52
CA SER A 170 -13.47 9.65 -7.41
C SER A 170 -12.75 9.54 -6.06
N MET A 171 -12.01 8.45 -5.80
CA MET A 171 -11.18 8.34 -4.59
C MET A 171 -10.17 9.49 -4.49
N LEU A 172 -9.51 9.84 -5.60
CA LEU A 172 -8.57 10.97 -5.63
C LEU A 172 -9.26 12.32 -5.45
N GLU A 173 -10.51 12.46 -5.94
CA GLU A 173 -11.30 13.69 -5.83
C GLU A 173 -11.81 13.91 -4.40
N GLU A 174 -12.34 12.86 -3.77
CA GLU A 174 -13.01 12.94 -2.48
C GLU A 174 -12.06 13.17 -1.29
N ASN A 175 -10.77 12.86 -1.45
CA ASN A 175 -9.79 13.11 -0.39
C ASN A 175 -9.68 14.60 -0.06
N ASN A 176 -9.62 14.91 1.22
CA ASN A 176 -9.31 16.27 1.67
C ASN A 176 -7.93 16.69 1.14
N HIS A 177 -7.90 17.74 0.35
CA HIS A 177 -6.70 18.18 -0.37
C HIS A 177 -5.53 18.50 0.57
N ASN A 178 -5.77 19.22 1.66
CA ASN A 178 -4.72 19.60 2.60
C ASN A 178 -4.14 18.39 3.35
N ASN A 179 -4.99 17.43 3.69
CA ASN A 179 -4.56 16.19 4.33
C ASN A 179 -3.73 15.33 3.39
N LEU A 180 -4.19 15.21 2.13
CA LEU A 180 -3.46 14.52 1.08
C LEU A 180 -2.06 15.09 0.86
N LEU A 181 -1.93 16.42 0.81
CA LEU A 181 -0.63 17.07 0.65
C LEU A 181 0.34 16.74 1.78
N LYS A 182 -0.14 16.61 3.02
CA LYS A 182 0.71 16.23 4.17
C LYS A 182 1.25 14.81 4.04
N ALA A 183 0.39 13.85 3.70
CA ALA A 183 0.79 12.47 3.48
C ALA A 183 1.69 12.31 2.23
N TYR A 184 1.36 13.03 1.14
CA TYR A 184 2.18 12.99 -0.07
C TYR A 184 3.56 13.61 0.16
N LYS A 185 3.68 14.65 1.00
CA LYS A 185 4.97 15.23 1.36
C LYS A 185 5.91 14.20 1.97
N LEU A 186 5.42 13.31 2.86
CA LEU A 186 6.23 12.22 3.41
C LEU A 186 6.76 11.30 2.31
N PHE A 187 5.92 10.91 1.35
CA PHE A 187 6.33 10.05 0.23
C PHE A 187 7.34 10.75 -0.70
N VAL A 188 7.14 12.04 -0.99
CA VAL A 188 7.98 12.82 -1.91
C VAL A 188 9.40 12.98 -1.37
N TYR A 189 9.51 13.30 -0.08
CA TYR A 189 10.78 13.57 0.59
C TYR A 189 11.35 12.36 1.35
N TYR A 190 10.78 11.17 1.11
CA TYR A 190 11.30 9.94 1.68
C TYR A 190 12.67 9.62 1.12
N ASP A 191 13.64 9.45 2.00
CA ASP A 191 14.94 8.87 1.72
C ASP A 191 15.08 7.54 2.47
N ASP A 192 15.64 6.54 1.79
CA ASP A 192 15.82 5.22 2.39
C ASP A 192 16.94 5.26 3.42
N ASP A 193 16.65 4.75 4.61
CA ASP A 193 17.61 4.42 5.64
C ASP A 193 17.86 2.89 5.56
N ASP A 194 19.08 2.53 5.19
CA ASP A 194 19.43 1.11 5.02
C ASP A 194 19.39 0.33 6.35
N GLU A 195 19.46 1.01 7.52
CA GLU A 195 19.33 0.35 8.82
C GLU A 195 17.96 -0.29 9.05
N ILE A 196 16.91 0.25 8.43
CA ILE A 196 15.55 -0.30 8.57
C ILE A 196 15.48 -1.75 8.06
N PHE A 197 16.21 -2.06 6.98
CA PHE A 197 16.13 -3.37 6.33
C PHE A 197 16.78 -4.48 7.17
N SER A 198 17.82 -4.16 7.94
CA SER A 198 18.48 -5.12 8.85
C SER A 198 17.56 -5.56 9.99
N LYS A 199 16.52 -4.78 10.29
CA LYS A 199 15.52 -5.04 11.33
C LYS A 199 14.32 -5.83 10.83
N ILE A 200 14.19 -6.03 9.51
CA ILE A 200 13.10 -6.82 8.91
C ILE A 200 13.52 -8.30 8.90
N ASN A 201 12.99 -9.07 9.86
CA ASN A 201 13.29 -10.47 10.05
C ASN A 201 12.08 -11.39 9.77
N VAL A 202 11.19 -10.94 8.88
CA VAL A 202 10.00 -11.69 8.48
C VAL A 202 10.09 -12.05 7.01
N ASN A 203 9.55 -13.22 6.63
CA ASN A 203 9.47 -13.62 5.24
C ASN A 203 8.84 -12.53 4.40
N THR A 204 9.57 -12.02 3.41
CA THR A 204 9.20 -10.84 2.64
C THR A 204 9.11 -11.15 1.15
N LEU A 205 8.02 -10.71 0.52
CA LEU A 205 7.84 -10.66 -0.93
C LEU A 205 7.85 -9.22 -1.41
N VAL A 206 8.69 -8.93 -2.39
CA VAL A 206 8.68 -7.65 -3.11
C VAL A 206 8.05 -7.86 -4.48
N THR A 207 7.04 -7.06 -4.84
CA THR A 207 6.38 -7.15 -6.14
C THR A 207 6.27 -5.77 -6.79
N THR A 208 6.31 -5.73 -8.11
CA THR A 208 6.01 -4.54 -8.90
C THR A 208 5.42 -4.92 -10.24
N GLY A 209 4.68 -4.01 -10.86
CA GLY A 209 4.23 -4.19 -12.24
C GLY A 209 5.38 -4.04 -13.22
N GLN A 210 5.41 -4.88 -14.24
CA GLN A 210 6.43 -4.89 -15.29
C GLN A 210 6.62 -3.51 -15.95
N ASN A 211 5.54 -2.74 -16.07
CA ASN A 211 5.51 -1.44 -16.73
C ASN A 211 5.38 -0.27 -15.71
N ASP A 212 5.67 -0.51 -14.44
CA ASP A 212 5.67 0.56 -13.42
C ASP A 212 6.91 1.45 -13.58
N LEU A 213 6.66 2.70 -13.99
CA LEU A 213 7.71 3.73 -14.16
C LEU A 213 8.03 4.48 -12.85
N GLY A 214 7.26 4.28 -11.81
CA GLY A 214 7.42 4.99 -10.52
C GLY A 214 8.15 4.15 -9.48
N SER A 215 7.81 2.87 -9.41
CA SER A 215 8.45 1.85 -8.58
C SER A 215 8.96 0.75 -9.49
N THR A 216 10.13 0.99 -10.08
CA THR A 216 10.66 0.18 -11.19
C THR A 216 11.07 -1.22 -10.78
N ILE A 217 11.20 -2.12 -11.76
CA ILE A 217 11.76 -3.47 -11.56
C ILE A 217 13.14 -3.40 -10.88
N GLU A 218 13.99 -2.46 -11.30
CA GLU A 218 15.31 -2.26 -10.71
C GLU A 218 15.21 -1.89 -9.22
N MET A 219 14.34 -0.95 -8.86
CA MET A 219 14.09 -0.60 -7.46
C MET A 219 13.62 -1.81 -6.65
N ALA A 220 12.69 -2.61 -7.21
CA ALA A 220 12.16 -3.77 -6.53
C ALA A 220 13.23 -4.85 -6.31
N LYS A 221 14.07 -5.12 -7.31
CA LYS A 221 15.20 -6.06 -7.19
C LYS A 221 16.22 -5.58 -6.15
N ASN A 222 16.64 -4.32 -6.23
CA ASN A 222 17.57 -3.74 -5.28
C ASN A 222 17.03 -3.75 -3.84
N LEU A 223 15.72 -3.50 -3.66
CA LEU A 223 15.06 -3.62 -2.36
C LEU A 223 15.06 -5.07 -1.85
N THR A 224 14.83 -6.03 -2.74
CA THR A 224 14.85 -7.45 -2.40
C THR A 224 16.21 -7.89 -1.86
N GLU A 225 17.31 -7.40 -2.46
CA GLU A 225 18.68 -7.69 -2.02
C GLU A 225 19.00 -7.12 -0.62
N LYS A 226 18.27 -6.08 -0.19
CA LYS A 226 18.46 -5.44 1.13
C LYS A 226 17.77 -6.16 2.28
N ILE A 227 16.73 -6.93 1.99
CA ILE A 227 15.96 -7.65 3.01
C ILE A 227 16.36 -9.12 2.98
N LYS A 228 16.92 -9.61 4.09
CA LYS A 228 17.40 -10.99 4.20
C LYS A 228 16.29 -12.01 3.87
N GLY A 229 16.54 -12.87 2.88
CA GLY A 229 15.61 -13.94 2.50
C GLY A 229 14.39 -13.46 1.72
N ALA A 230 14.31 -12.17 1.33
CA ALA A 230 13.22 -11.68 0.52
C ALA A 230 13.20 -12.31 -0.87
N LYS A 231 11.98 -12.45 -1.43
CA LYS A 231 11.75 -12.93 -2.80
C LYS A 231 11.22 -11.80 -3.65
N TYR A 232 11.51 -11.82 -4.95
CA TYR A 232 10.97 -10.90 -5.94
C TYR A 232 10.08 -11.62 -6.94
N ILE A 233 8.88 -11.07 -7.19
CA ILE A 233 7.99 -11.52 -8.26
C ILE A 233 7.47 -10.31 -9.05
N GLU A 234 7.62 -10.37 -10.37
CA GLU A 234 7.12 -9.38 -11.30
C GLU A 234 5.68 -9.68 -11.72
N ILE A 235 4.79 -8.69 -11.65
CA ILE A 235 3.43 -8.79 -12.19
C ILE A 235 3.48 -8.35 -13.66
N LYS A 236 3.39 -9.32 -14.56
CA LYS A 236 3.50 -9.10 -16.01
C LYS A 236 2.43 -8.16 -16.52
N LYS A 237 2.78 -7.35 -17.54
CA LYS A 237 1.91 -6.36 -18.20
C LYS A 237 1.42 -5.23 -17.30
N GLY A 238 1.43 -5.37 -15.98
CA GLY A 238 0.88 -4.39 -15.04
C GLY A 238 1.70 -3.11 -14.96
N LYS A 239 1.01 -1.99 -14.76
CA LYS A 239 1.59 -0.71 -14.34
C LYS A 239 1.56 -0.58 -12.81
N HIS A 240 1.46 0.64 -12.27
CA HIS A 240 1.57 0.89 -10.83
C HIS A 240 0.41 0.26 -10.03
N LEU A 241 -0.85 0.34 -10.52
CA LEU A 241 -2.02 -0.30 -9.90
C LEU A 241 -2.27 -1.72 -10.47
N CYS A 242 -1.21 -2.51 -10.69
CA CYS A 242 -1.35 -3.86 -11.22
C CYS A 242 -2.11 -4.83 -10.28
N ASN A 243 -2.24 -4.51 -9.00
CA ASN A 243 -3.17 -5.21 -8.10
C ASN A 243 -4.65 -5.07 -8.52
N ILE A 244 -4.99 -4.07 -9.33
CA ILE A 244 -6.31 -3.88 -9.94
C ILE A 244 -6.28 -4.30 -11.41
N GLU A 245 -5.32 -3.81 -12.18
CA GLU A 245 -5.21 -4.06 -13.61
C GLU A 245 -4.95 -5.54 -13.95
N CYS A 246 -4.14 -6.21 -13.14
CA CYS A 246 -3.76 -7.61 -13.24
C CYS A 246 -4.18 -8.37 -11.96
N ALA A 247 -5.41 -8.14 -11.50
CA ALA A 247 -5.87 -8.59 -10.17
C ALA A 247 -5.73 -10.11 -10.00
N GLU A 248 -6.01 -10.91 -11.01
CA GLU A 248 -5.92 -12.36 -10.94
C GLU A 248 -4.48 -12.83 -10.67
N ASP A 249 -3.51 -12.34 -11.44
CA ASP A 249 -2.10 -12.72 -11.29
C ASP A 249 -1.54 -12.21 -9.94
N PHE A 250 -1.91 -10.98 -9.55
CA PHE A 250 -1.52 -10.43 -8.27
C PHE A 250 -2.09 -11.26 -7.12
N ASN A 251 -3.39 -11.56 -7.14
CA ASN A 251 -4.06 -12.31 -6.08
C ASN A 251 -3.48 -13.71 -5.91
N LYS A 252 -3.25 -14.45 -7.00
CA LYS A 252 -2.60 -15.77 -6.97
C LYS A 252 -1.18 -15.69 -6.40
N THR A 253 -0.43 -14.65 -6.77
CA THR A 253 0.93 -14.42 -6.24
C THR A 253 0.91 -14.23 -4.73
N ILE A 254 -0.03 -13.41 -4.22
CA ILE A 254 -0.17 -13.18 -2.77
C ILE A 254 -0.65 -14.45 -2.06
N GLU A 255 -1.62 -15.16 -2.60
CA GLU A 255 -2.16 -16.41 -2.04
C GLU A 255 -1.06 -17.44 -1.83
N LEU A 256 -0.29 -17.74 -2.89
CA LEU A 256 0.82 -18.69 -2.84
C LEU A 256 1.86 -18.30 -1.78
N PHE A 257 2.17 -17.00 -1.67
CA PHE A 257 3.12 -16.51 -0.68
C PHE A 257 2.57 -16.60 0.75
N VAL A 258 1.31 -16.23 0.97
CA VAL A 258 0.63 -16.32 2.26
C VAL A 258 0.52 -17.78 2.71
N ASP A 259 0.21 -18.69 1.79
CA ASP A 259 0.09 -20.14 2.09
C ASP A 259 1.40 -20.79 2.50
N GLN A 260 2.51 -20.37 1.88
CA GLN A 260 3.85 -20.85 2.24
C GLN A 260 4.35 -20.33 3.60
N ASN A 261 3.72 -19.30 4.16
CA ASN A 261 4.13 -18.63 5.38
C ASN A 261 3.07 -18.74 6.50
N TYR A 262 2.35 -19.83 6.50
CA TYR A 262 1.37 -20.12 7.55
C TYR A 262 2.08 -20.86 8.69
N ASP A 263 2.22 -20.20 9.84
CA ASP A 263 2.48 -20.86 11.12
C ASP A 263 1.14 -21.21 11.74
N GLU A 264 0.83 -22.50 11.90
CA GLU A 264 -0.25 -22.94 12.77
C GLU A 264 0.10 -22.49 14.19
N ALA A 265 -0.64 -21.48 14.71
CA ALA A 265 -0.48 -20.93 16.04
C ALA A 265 -1.18 -21.78 17.10
#